data_5056c2020dad27d513f474e77f83ee0c
#
_entry.id   5056c2020dad27d513f474e77f83ee0c
#
_cell.length_a   1.000
_cell.length_b   1.000
_cell.length_c   1.000
_cell.angle_alpha   90.00
_cell.angle_beta   90.00
_cell.angle_gamma   90.00
#
_symmetry.space_group_name_H-M   'P 1'
#
loop_
_entity.id
_entity.type
_entity.pdbx_description
1 polymer ?
#
loop_
_entity_poly.entity_id
_entity_poly.type
_entity_poly.pdbx_seq_one_letter_code
_entity_poly.pdbx_strand_id
1 'polypeptide(L)'
;MPVDVGISQRVRPLRWLVVAAVLVFGAVGFPAAGPAGADEGPVTSVSGGMIRGARVDGVLQYLGVPFAASTGGVNRFAPPRPAPSWTGVRAATAHGPQCPQSSPLPWTPAVQPASEDCLAIDVYVPEHPAGTELPIMVWFYGGAFVLGSNAQYDSPARLVRDGQVIVAIPNYRLGPFGFLALPELAAAEGGMTGTYGTLDQQAALRWIRDNAAAFGGNPDNLTLFGESAGGMSVCTQLAAPTARGLYAKAIIESGSCARSPLAPASKEQAYQRSADYAAGLGCAEAATRLACLRALPADRMLDSPTTTLHTMAVTWAPVRDDVVVTTSPENALADGAARDIPLVVGSNADEGATFLALLDFARATVPDSADYVSWAREIFTGNADRVLQRYPVVAFPTPAEAKQHVITDGFFACPALFTTRAARRGGARVWQYEFNDAPLGHNPILPGAFHGAEVPYVFSGLLGVPIPLPPAADRLSQRIQQSWAQFAHTGNPETPAFAPWPSASDTTRTLELGSDDITVADSFALRHQCDLWSDIGHIG
;
A
#
# COMPACT_ATOMS: atom_id res chain seq x y z
N MET A 1 14.78 -54.48 31.96
CA MET A 1 14.78 -53.21 32.68
C MET A 1 15.11 -52.13 31.68
N PRO A 2 14.16 -51.34 31.22
CA PRO A 2 14.42 -50.18 30.37
C PRO A 2 14.65 -48.94 31.27
N VAL A 3 15.69 -48.20 30.98
CA VAL A 3 16.00 -46.94 31.64
C VAL A 3 15.25 -45.80 30.93
N ASP A 4 14.35 -45.21 31.66
CA ASP A 4 13.54 -44.07 31.26
C ASP A 4 14.39 -42.78 31.38
N VAL A 5 14.69 -42.08 30.26
CA VAL A 5 15.35 -40.80 30.25
C VAL A 5 14.32 -39.74 29.89
N GLY A 6 13.66 -39.22 30.92
CA GLY A 6 12.75 -38.09 30.79
C GLY A 6 13.52 -36.81 30.41
N ILE A 7 13.33 -36.33 29.19
CA ILE A 7 13.70 -34.98 28.78
C ILE A 7 12.50 -34.08 28.95
N SER A 8 12.52 -33.26 30.02
CA SER A 8 11.46 -32.33 30.36
C SER A 8 11.36 -31.19 29.35
N GLN A 9 10.22 -31.08 28.72
CA GLN A 9 9.75 -29.91 27.98
C GLN A 9 9.66 -28.67 28.90
N ARG A 10 10.62 -27.79 28.87
CA ARG A 10 10.52 -26.44 29.45
C ARG A 10 11.18 -25.38 28.56
N VAL A 11 10.58 -25.07 27.40
CA VAL A 11 10.96 -23.91 26.57
C VAL A 11 9.72 -23.25 25.95
N ARG A 12 8.67 -23.05 26.72
CA ARG A 12 7.44 -22.43 26.19
C ARG A 12 6.96 -21.09 26.79
N PRO A 13 7.51 -20.48 27.85
CA PRO A 13 6.96 -19.18 28.30
C PRO A 13 7.69 -17.93 27.80
N LEU A 14 8.91 -18.02 27.24
CA LEU A 14 9.68 -16.81 26.95
C LEU A 14 9.27 -16.13 25.62
N ARG A 15 8.71 -16.86 24.66
CA ARG A 15 8.28 -16.29 23.37
C ARG A 15 6.99 -15.45 23.46
N TRP A 16 6.12 -15.74 24.41
CA TRP A 16 4.91 -14.95 24.65
C TRP A 16 5.17 -13.57 25.25
N LEU A 17 6.24 -13.41 26.00
CA LEU A 17 6.60 -12.13 26.63
C LEU A 17 7.18 -11.12 25.65
N VAL A 18 7.81 -11.53 24.55
CA VAL A 18 8.40 -10.61 23.56
C VAL A 18 7.34 -10.07 22.61
N VAL A 19 6.34 -10.88 22.23
CA VAL A 19 5.20 -10.43 21.42
C VAL A 19 4.28 -9.50 22.24
N ALA A 20 4.12 -9.78 23.55
CA ALA A 20 3.38 -8.90 24.47
C ALA A 20 4.10 -7.55 24.69
N ALA A 21 5.43 -7.48 24.59
CA ALA A 21 6.18 -6.23 24.80
C ALA A 21 5.97 -5.20 23.67
N VAL A 22 5.69 -5.64 22.43
CA VAL A 22 5.32 -4.73 21.32
C VAL A 22 3.86 -4.26 21.47
N LEU A 23 3.02 -5.02 22.18
CA LEU A 23 1.60 -4.70 22.39
C LEU A 23 1.29 -3.98 23.72
N VAL A 24 2.20 -4.00 24.71
CA VAL A 24 1.97 -3.38 26.03
C VAL A 24 2.22 -1.86 26.03
N PHE A 25 2.86 -1.28 25.03
CA PHE A 25 2.96 0.19 24.90
C PHE A 25 1.67 0.86 24.40
N GLY A 26 0.66 0.11 23.96
CA GLY A 26 -0.62 0.63 23.46
C GLY A 26 -1.68 0.90 24.52
N ALA A 27 -1.45 0.62 25.80
CA ALA A 27 -2.43 0.81 26.87
C ALA A 27 -2.13 2.00 27.82
N VAL A 28 -1.46 3.03 27.32
CA VAL A 28 -1.48 4.34 27.99
C VAL A 28 -2.78 5.01 27.56
N GLY A 29 -3.83 4.88 28.37
CA GLY A 29 -5.08 5.60 28.17
C GLY A 29 -4.78 7.08 28.09
N PHE A 30 -4.99 7.67 26.91
CA PHE A 30 -5.06 9.11 26.78
C PHE A 30 -6.19 9.59 27.69
N PRO A 31 -5.95 10.59 28.55
CA PRO A 31 -7.04 11.20 29.28
C PRO A 31 -8.02 11.75 28.24
N ALA A 32 -9.28 11.34 28.34
CA ALA A 32 -10.34 11.98 27.58
C ALA A 32 -10.23 13.48 27.84
N ALA A 33 -9.90 14.25 26.79
CA ALA A 33 -9.88 15.67 26.87
C ALA A 33 -11.30 16.11 27.27
N GLY A 34 -11.42 16.68 28.48
CA GLY A 34 -12.66 17.31 28.93
C GLY A 34 -13.06 18.41 27.95
N PRO A 35 -14.32 18.88 27.97
CA PRO A 35 -14.78 19.92 27.06
C PRO A 35 -14.00 21.22 27.33
N ALA A 36 -12.88 21.40 26.63
CA ALA A 36 -12.33 22.72 26.38
C ALA A 36 -13.37 23.48 25.57
N GLY A 37 -13.63 24.72 25.89
CA GLY A 37 -14.61 25.55 25.19
C GLY A 37 -14.39 25.42 23.69
N ALA A 38 -15.42 24.95 22.98
CA ALA A 38 -15.35 24.56 21.60
C ALA A 38 -14.93 25.75 20.75
N ASP A 39 -13.65 25.79 20.38
CA ASP A 39 -13.26 26.51 19.17
C ASP A 39 -13.98 25.76 18.02
N GLU A 40 -15.03 26.40 17.49
CA GLU A 40 -15.77 25.81 16.38
C GLU A 40 -14.79 25.65 15.22
N GLY A 41 -14.35 24.42 14.94
CA GLY A 41 -13.37 24.11 13.92
C GLY A 41 -13.70 24.72 12.54
N PRO A 42 -12.74 24.75 11.61
CA PRO A 42 -12.91 25.41 10.31
C PRO A 42 -14.05 24.79 9.51
N VAL A 43 -14.89 25.62 8.93
CA VAL A 43 -15.99 25.19 8.04
C VAL A 43 -15.62 25.50 6.61
N THR A 44 -15.79 24.53 5.72
CA THR A 44 -15.62 24.70 4.28
C THR A 44 -16.76 24.05 3.50
N SER A 45 -16.95 24.44 2.24
CA SER A 45 -17.98 23.91 1.36
C SER A 45 -17.34 22.97 0.34
N VAL A 46 -17.86 21.76 0.27
CA VAL A 46 -17.47 20.74 -0.73
C VAL A 46 -18.68 20.33 -1.57
N SER A 47 -18.48 19.58 -2.63
CA SER A 47 -19.53 19.23 -3.60
C SER A 47 -20.76 18.53 -2.98
N GLY A 48 -20.62 17.89 -1.82
CA GLY A 48 -21.75 17.27 -1.10
C GLY A 48 -22.48 18.20 -0.14
N GLY A 49 -21.86 19.30 0.32
CA GLY A 49 -22.40 20.24 1.32
C GLY A 49 -21.31 20.86 2.19
N MET A 50 -21.70 21.47 3.29
CA MET A 50 -20.74 22.09 4.23
C MET A 50 -20.18 21.03 5.20
N ILE A 51 -18.88 21.14 5.50
CA ILE A 51 -18.19 20.27 6.47
C ILE A 51 -17.46 21.14 7.51
N ARG A 52 -17.38 20.62 8.74
CA ARG A 52 -16.63 21.22 9.84
C ARG A 52 -15.51 20.29 10.25
N GLY A 53 -14.27 20.71 10.11
CA GLY A 53 -13.07 20.00 10.54
C GLY A 53 -12.64 20.33 11.97
N ALA A 54 -11.41 19.93 12.29
CA ALA A 54 -10.72 20.23 13.55
C ALA A 54 -9.37 20.88 13.28
N ARG A 55 -8.78 21.54 14.32
CA ARG A 55 -7.39 22.02 14.34
C ARG A 55 -6.59 21.12 15.25
N VAL A 56 -5.53 20.50 14.69
CA VAL A 56 -4.65 19.60 15.45
C VAL A 56 -3.21 19.81 14.97
N ASP A 57 -2.30 20.17 15.87
CA ASP A 57 -0.86 20.29 15.61
C ASP A 57 -0.48 21.19 14.42
N GLY A 58 -1.21 22.31 14.22
CA GLY A 58 -0.99 23.25 13.12
C GLY A 58 -1.52 22.77 11.77
N VAL A 59 -2.45 21.81 11.79
CA VAL A 59 -3.11 21.23 10.62
C VAL A 59 -4.63 21.32 10.78
N LEU A 60 -5.32 21.73 9.72
CA LEU A 60 -6.77 21.60 9.61
C LEU A 60 -7.07 20.17 9.10
N GLN A 61 -7.82 19.42 9.88
CA GLN A 61 -8.20 18.05 9.57
C GLN A 61 -9.69 17.98 9.23
N TYR A 62 -10.01 17.38 8.08
CA TYR A 62 -11.37 17.06 7.67
C TYR A 62 -11.44 15.55 7.46
N LEU A 63 -11.97 14.84 8.45
CA LEU A 63 -11.95 13.37 8.52
C LEU A 63 -13.32 12.79 8.14
N GLY A 64 -13.32 11.61 7.48
CA GLY A 64 -14.52 10.85 7.16
C GLY A 64 -15.47 11.54 6.18
N VAL A 65 -14.94 12.38 5.27
CA VAL A 65 -15.78 13.08 4.28
C VAL A 65 -16.21 12.10 3.16
N PRO A 66 -17.51 11.88 2.93
CA PRO A 66 -17.92 10.96 1.88
C PRO A 66 -17.63 11.53 0.49
N PHE A 67 -16.88 10.80 -0.32
CA PHE A 67 -16.62 11.16 -1.72
C PHE A 67 -17.47 10.34 -2.72
N ALA A 68 -18.08 9.25 -2.26
CA ALA A 68 -18.98 8.43 -3.04
C ALA A 68 -20.12 7.89 -2.17
N ALA A 69 -21.17 7.38 -2.82
CA ALA A 69 -22.31 6.76 -2.16
C ALA A 69 -21.94 5.38 -1.59
N SER A 70 -22.77 4.87 -0.67
CA SER A 70 -22.66 3.52 -0.14
C SER A 70 -22.58 2.47 -1.26
N THR A 71 -21.66 1.52 -1.10
CA THR A 71 -21.43 0.42 -2.04
C THR A 71 -22.19 -0.86 -1.67
N GLY A 72 -23.02 -0.83 -0.63
CA GLY A 72 -23.81 -1.98 -0.17
C GLY A 72 -25.05 -2.26 -1.02
N GLY A 73 -25.66 -3.42 -0.79
CA GLY A 73 -26.87 -3.85 -1.42
C GLY A 73 -26.76 -3.98 -2.94
N VAL A 74 -27.60 -3.28 -3.69
CA VAL A 74 -27.60 -3.30 -5.17
C VAL A 74 -26.35 -2.68 -5.79
N ASN A 75 -25.63 -1.83 -5.02
CA ASN A 75 -24.39 -1.18 -5.47
C ASN A 75 -23.15 -2.07 -5.25
N ARG A 76 -23.29 -3.23 -4.57
CA ARG A 76 -22.18 -4.17 -4.41
C ARG A 76 -21.71 -4.68 -5.77
N PHE A 77 -20.42 -4.63 -6.02
CA PHE A 77 -19.78 -4.99 -7.30
C PHE A 77 -20.24 -4.08 -8.48
N ALA A 78 -20.43 -2.80 -8.21
CA ALA A 78 -20.69 -1.79 -9.23
C ALA A 78 -19.69 -0.62 -9.10
N PRO A 79 -19.46 0.17 -10.16
CA PRO A 79 -18.67 1.40 -10.08
C PRO A 79 -19.18 2.34 -8.98
N PRO A 80 -18.30 3.15 -8.35
CA PRO A 80 -18.72 4.11 -7.35
C PRO A 80 -19.65 5.15 -7.94
N ARG A 81 -20.64 5.58 -7.15
CA ARG A 81 -21.62 6.60 -7.52
C ARG A 81 -21.36 7.87 -6.71
N PRO A 82 -21.73 9.07 -7.21
CA PRO A 82 -21.58 10.31 -6.44
C PRO A 82 -22.23 10.22 -5.06
N ALA A 83 -21.56 10.81 -4.07
CA ALA A 83 -22.11 10.89 -2.71
C ALA A 83 -23.43 11.68 -2.70
N PRO A 84 -24.42 11.28 -1.91
CA PRO A 84 -25.62 12.10 -1.70
C PRO A 84 -25.26 13.45 -1.06
N SER A 85 -25.91 14.51 -1.50
CA SER A 85 -25.78 15.83 -0.85
C SER A 85 -26.46 15.83 0.52
N TRP A 86 -25.96 16.68 1.42
CA TRP A 86 -26.53 16.87 2.75
C TRP A 86 -26.84 18.35 3.01
N THR A 87 -27.77 18.59 3.93
CA THR A 87 -28.13 19.93 4.42
C THR A 87 -27.43 20.20 5.76
N GLY A 88 -27.17 21.49 6.04
CA GLY A 88 -26.46 21.90 7.26
C GLY A 88 -24.96 21.62 7.20
N VAL A 89 -24.30 21.73 8.35
CA VAL A 89 -22.84 21.51 8.50
C VAL A 89 -22.60 20.12 9.07
N ARG A 90 -21.99 19.24 8.26
CA ARG A 90 -21.60 17.90 8.68
C ARG A 90 -20.30 17.96 9.49
N ALA A 91 -20.26 17.29 10.64
CA ALA A 91 -19.00 17.08 11.37
C ALA A 91 -18.06 16.19 10.56
N ALA A 92 -16.83 16.65 10.37
CA ALA A 92 -15.74 15.94 9.70
C ALA A 92 -14.53 15.89 10.66
N THR A 93 -14.75 15.39 11.88
CA THR A 93 -13.78 15.35 13.00
C THR A 93 -13.44 13.94 13.45
N ALA A 94 -13.95 12.93 12.74
CA ALA A 94 -13.66 11.52 12.98
C ALA A 94 -13.58 10.78 11.65
N HIS A 95 -12.69 9.79 11.58
CA HIS A 95 -12.57 8.91 10.40
C HIS A 95 -13.89 8.21 10.09
N GLY A 96 -14.14 7.94 8.82
CA GLY A 96 -15.24 7.11 8.37
C GLY A 96 -15.02 5.62 8.71
N PRO A 97 -16.03 4.77 8.47
CA PRO A 97 -15.87 3.32 8.59
C PRO A 97 -14.77 2.81 7.62
N GLN A 98 -14.03 1.78 8.05
CA GLN A 98 -13.17 1.04 7.13
C GLN A 98 -14.01 0.18 6.17
N CYS A 99 -13.49 -0.10 4.98
CA CYS A 99 -14.14 -1.03 4.06
C CYS A 99 -14.12 -2.46 4.61
N PRO A 100 -15.09 -3.32 4.24
CA PRO A 100 -15.13 -4.70 4.72
C PRO A 100 -13.83 -5.42 4.41
N GLN A 101 -13.22 -6.01 5.43
CA GLN A 101 -11.94 -6.69 5.40
C GLN A 101 -11.83 -7.72 6.52
N SER A 102 -11.09 -8.79 6.27
CA SER A 102 -10.70 -9.74 7.32
C SER A 102 -9.32 -9.35 7.83
N SER A 103 -9.15 -9.30 9.14
CA SER A 103 -7.79 -9.16 9.70
C SER A 103 -7.03 -10.46 9.48
N PRO A 104 -5.89 -10.47 8.77
CA PRO A 104 -5.05 -11.65 8.64
C PRO A 104 -4.38 -12.01 9.98
N LEU A 105 -4.39 -11.09 10.92
CA LEU A 105 -3.77 -11.22 12.22
C LEU A 105 -4.85 -11.08 13.30
N PRO A 106 -5.21 -12.15 14.02
CA PRO A 106 -6.33 -12.16 14.97
C PRO A 106 -6.16 -11.20 16.15
N TRP A 107 -4.99 -10.61 16.32
CA TRP A 107 -4.67 -9.64 17.39
C TRP A 107 -4.53 -8.19 16.89
N THR A 108 -4.63 -7.91 15.59
CA THR A 108 -4.69 -6.51 15.12
C THR A 108 -6.11 -6.00 15.37
N PRO A 109 -6.31 -5.04 16.28
CA PRO A 109 -7.62 -4.46 16.47
C PRO A 109 -8.06 -3.76 15.18
N ALA A 110 -9.35 -3.86 14.86
CA ALA A 110 -9.94 -3.01 13.84
C ALA A 110 -9.78 -1.55 14.26
N VAL A 111 -9.16 -0.74 13.41
CA VAL A 111 -8.95 0.69 13.71
C VAL A 111 -10.30 1.44 13.70
N GLN A 112 -11.24 0.98 12.87
CA GLN A 112 -12.60 1.51 12.74
C GLN A 112 -13.61 0.36 12.52
N PRO A 113 -14.91 0.56 12.83
CA PRO A 113 -15.95 -0.38 12.41
C PRO A 113 -15.97 -0.54 10.90
N ALA A 114 -16.18 -1.76 10.41
CA ALA A 114 -16.27 -2.05 8.98
C ALA A 114 -17.69 -1.80 8.45
N SER A 115 -17.79 -1.22 7.25
CA SER A 115 -19.06 -0.98 6.56
C SER A 115 -18.88 -0.98 5.05
N GLU A 116 -19.89 -1.37 4.29
CA GLU A 116 -19.92 -1.13 2.83
C GLU A 116 -20.20 0.35 2.48
N ASP A 117 -20.53 1.19 3.46
CA ASP A 117 -20.56 2.66 3.36
C ASP A 117 -19.23 3.24 3.83
N CYS A 118 -18.15 2.89 3.15
CA CYS A 118 -16.78 3.17 3.56
C CYS A 118 -16.03 4.17 2.66
N LEU A 119 -16.64 4.62 1.56
CA LEU A 119 -15.95 5.48 0.59
C LEU A 119 -15.89 6.93 1.10
N ALA A 120 -15.07 7.12 2.11
CA ALA A 120 -14.74 8.39 2.74
C ALA A 120 -13.26 8.74 2.53
N ILE A 121 -12.97 10.05 2.53
CA ILE A 121 -11.63 10.60 2.39
C ILE A 121 -11.32 11.48 3.60
N ASP A 122 -10.07 11.40 4.08
CA ASP A 122 -9.51 12.31 5.06
C ASP A 122 -8.65 13.35 4.33
N VAL A 123 -8.77 14.63 4.70
CA VAL A 123 -8.01 15.71 4.09
C VAL A 123 -7.33 16.53 5.20
N TYR A 124 -6.02 16.69 5.05
CA TYR A 124 -5.14 17.40 5.97
C TYR A 124 -4.54 18.62 5.26
N VAL A 125 -4.74 19.80 5.81
CA VAL A 125 -4.38 21.09 5.20
C VAL A 125 -3.51 21.88 6.16
N PRO A 126 -2.42 22.56 5.74
CA PRO A 126 -1.67 23.46 6.62
C PRO A 126 -2.60 24.54 7.21
N GLU A 127 -2.58 24.75 8.53
CA GLU A 127 -3.38 25.81 9.17
C GLU A 127 -2.94 27.20 8.73
N HIS A 128 -1.64 27.37 8.47
CA HIS A 128 -1.03 28.60 7.99
C HIS A 128 -0.32 28.35 6.66
N PRO A 129 -1.06 28.37 5.54
CA PRO A 129 -0.46 28.13 4.24
C PRO A 129 0.48 29.26 3.83
N ALA A 130 1.67 28.93 3.30
CA ALA A 130 2.63 29.90 2.79
C ALA A 130 2.21 30.55 1.46
N GLY A 131 1.15 30.06 0.84
CA GLY A 131 0.64 30.55 -0.44
C GLY A 131 -0.75 30.00 -0.75
N THR A 132 -1.24 30.30 -1.93
CA THR A 132 -2.46 29.72 -2.52
C THR A 132 -2.09 28.61 -3.48
N GLU A 133 -3.04 27.71 -3.79
CA GLU A 133 -2.87 26.62 -4.76
C GLU A 133 -1.77 25.62 -4.38
N LEU A 134 -1.80 25.14 -3.12
CA LEU A 134 -0.87 24.15 -2.61
C LEU A 134 -0.93 22.84 -3.43
N PRO A 135 0.20 22.12 -3.60
CA PRO A 135 0.17 20.79 -4.17
C PRO A 135 -0.63 19.84 -3.27
N ILE A 136 -1.31 18.88 -3.89
CA ILE A 136 -2.10 17.86 -3.19
C ILE A 136 -1.42 16.51 -3.36
N MET A 137 -1.12 15.84 -2.25
CA MET A 137 -0.58 14.48 -2.24
C MET A 137 -1.68 13.51 -1.86
N VAL A 138 -1.97 12.54 -2.71
CA VAL A 138 -3.04 11.55 -2.48
C VAL A 138 -2.42 10.19 -2.18
N TRP A 139 -2.61 9.72 -0.94
CA TRP A 139 -2.07 8.46 -0.45
C TRP A 139 -3.01 7.29 -0.74
N PHE A 140 -2.49 6.24 -1.37
CA PHE A 140 -3.11 4.93 -1.44
C PHE A 140 -2.39 3.97 -0.50
N TYR A 141 -3.11 3.47 0.50
CA TYR A 141 -2.54 2.58 1.50
C TYR A 141 -2.31 1.17 0.96
N GLY A 142 -1.36 0.46 1.59
CA GLY A 142 -1.03 -0.93 1.33
C GLY A 142 -2.00 -1.92 1.98
N GLY A 143 -1.57 -3.18 2.07
CA GLY A 143 -2.33 -4.27 2.70
C GLY A 143 -2.83 -5.32 1.70
N ALA A 144 -2.05 -5.60 0.65
CA ALA A 144 -2.29 -6.66 -0.33
C ALA A 144 -3.69 -6.61 -0.97
N PHE A 145 -4.32 -5.44 -1.06
CA PHE A 145 -5.69 -5.22 -1.53
C PHE A 145 -6.79 -5.90 -0.69
N VAL A 146 -6.48 -6.43 0.47
CA VAL A 146 -7.42 -7.17 1.33
C VAL A 146 -7.62 -6.53 2.69
N LEU A 147 -6.73 -5.62 3.09
CA LEU A 147 -6.80 -4.87 4.35
C LEU A 147 -6.29 -3.45 4.18
N GLY A 148 -6.54 -2.60 5.17
CA GLY A 148 -6.10 -1.21 5.22
C GLY A 148 -7.26 -0.22 5.39
N SER A 149 -6.93 0.97 5.85
CA SER A 149 -7.87 2.10 5.92
C SER A 149 -7.12 3.42 6.05
N ASN A 150 -7.79 4.54 5.70
CA ASN A 150 -7.28 5.90 5.90
C ASN A 150 -6.92 6.19 7.37
N ALA A 151 -7.66 5.65 8.34
CA ALA A 151 -7.43 5.86 9.76
C ALA A 151 -6.10 5.28 10.29
N GLN A 152 -5.37 4.49 9.48
CA GLN A 152 -4.05 3.99 9.83
C GLN A 152 -2.91 5.00 9.57
N TYR A 153 -3.22 6.14 8.95
CA TYR A 153 -2.27 7.16 8.50
C TYR A 153 -2.68 8.55 8.99
N ASP A 154 -3.12 8.64 10.24
CA ASP A 154 -3.72 9.84 10.86
C ASP A 154 -2.71 10.90 11.31
N SER A 155 -1.41 10.70 11.06
CA SER A 155 -0.34 11.57 11.52
C SER A 155 0.56 12.17 10.42
N PRO A 156 0.01 12.74 9.31
CA PRO A 156 0.82 13.41 8.30
C PRO A 156 1.19 14.86 8.70
N ALA A 157 0.98 15.27 9.96
CA ALA A 157 1.02 16.67 10.37
C ALA A 157 2.33 17.39 10.01
N ARG A 158 3.49 16.72 10.19
CA ARG A 158 4.77 17.32 9.83
C ARG A 158 4.94 17.48 8.32
N LEU A 159 4.60 16.44 7.54
CA LEU A 159 4.62 16.52 6.06
C LEU A 159 3.73 17.66 5.56
N VAL A 160 2.53 17.78 6.11
CA VAL A 160 1.56 18.83 5.74
C VAL A 160 2.07 20.21 6.11
N ARG A 161 2.39 20.42 7.40
CA ARG A 161 2.75 21.72 7.94
C ARG A 161 4.09 22.24 7.39
N ASP A 162 5.13 21.37 7.47
CA ASP A 162 6.49 21.78 7.13
C ASP A 162 6.75 21.66 5.62
N GLY A 163 6.10 20.70 4.95
CA GLY A 163 6.14 20.52 3.50
C GLY A 163 5.25 21.48 2.72
N GLN A 164 4.31 22.17 3.40
CA GLN A 164 3.32 23.06 2.76
C GLN A 164 2.57 22.36 1.62
N VAL A 165 2.07 21.18 1.91
CA VAL A 165 1.27 20.34 1.00
C VAL A 165 -0.06 19.96 1.66
N ILE A 166 -1.07 19.69 0.86
CA ILE A 166 -2.30 19.03 1.31
C ILE A 166 -2.10 17.53 1.18
N VAL A 167 -2.47 16.75 2.21
CA VAL A 167 -2.48 15.28 2.13
C VAL A 167 -3.93 14.82 2.15
N ALA A 168 -4.29 13.95 1.21
CA ALA A 168 -5.61 13.36 1.10
C ALA A 168 -5.49 11.83 1.11
N ILE A 169 -6.29 11.15 1.95
CA ILE A 169 -6.22 9.71 2.15
C ILE A 169 -7.62 9.10 1.99
N PRO A 170 -7.97 8.59 0.79
CA PRO A 170 -9.25 7.95 0.57
C PRO A 170 -9.24 6.48 1.00
N ASN A 171 -10.37 6.00 1.51
CA ASN A 171 -10.67 4.59 1.51
C ASN A 171 -11.00 4.11 0.09
N TYR A 172 -10.74 2.84 -0.18
CA TYR A 172 -11.18 2.14 -1.41
C TYR A 172 -11.58 0.71 -1.06
N ARG A 173 -12.49 0.13 -1.84
CA ARG A 173 -12.96 -1.24 -1.60
C ARG A 173 -11.85 -2.25 -1.75
N LEU A 174 -11.86 -3.25 -0.88
CA LEU A 174 -10.86 -4.27 -0.70
C LEU A 174 -11.43 -5.67 -0.98
N GLY A 175 -10.56 -6.65 -1.15
CA GLY A 175 -10.92 -8.04 -1.29
C GLY A 175 -11.95 -8.28 -2.41
N PRO A 176 -12.92 -9.19 -2.18
CA PRO A 176 -13.96 -9.48 -3.17
C PRO A 176 -14.85 -8.27 -3.47
N PHE A 177 -15.01 -7.33 -2.54
CA PHE A 177 -15.82 -6.12 -2.74
C PHE A 177 -15.20 -5.17 -3.76
N GLY A 178 -13.87 -5.11 -3.84
CA GLY A 178 -13.13 -4.26 -4.75
C GLY A 178 -12.70 -4.94 -6.05
N PHE A 179 -12.49 -6.26 -6.03
CA PHE A 179 -11.74 -6.94 -7.09
C PHE A 179 -12.37 -8.26 -7.60
N LEU A 180 -13.62 -8.56 -7.24
CA LEU A 180 -14.35 -9.70 -7.80
C LEU A 180 -14.62 -9.47 -9.29
N ALA A 181 -14.20 -10.43 -10.13
CA ALA A 181 -14.38 -10.36 -11.58
C ALA A 181 -15.23 -11.53 -12.08
N LEU A 182 -16.34 -11.23 -12.72
CA LEU A 182 -17.24 -12.22 -13.28
C LEU A 182 -17.72 -11.77 -14.68
N PRO A 183 -17.98 -12.71 -15.62
CA PRO A 183 -18.56 -12.39 -16.92
C PRO A 183 -19.90 -11.65 -16.80
N GLU A 184 -20.72 -12.00 -15.79
CA GLU A 184 -22.02 -11.39 -15.53
C GLU A 184 -21.88 -9.90 -15.14
N LEU A 185 -20.82 -9.56 -14.39
CA LEU A 185 -20.48 -8.18 -14.02
C LEU A 185 -20.01 -7.40 -15.24
N ALA A 186 -19.11 -7.97 -16.04
CA ALA A 186 -18.64 -7.34 -17.27
C ALA A 186 -19.83 -7.05 -18.23
N ALA A 187 -20.75 -7.98 -18.37
CA ALA A 187 -21.94 -7.80 -19.21
C ALA A 187 -22.87 -6.69 -18.69
N ALA A 188 -22.99 -6.51 -17.36
CA ALA A 188 -23.84 -5.50 -16.75
C ALA A 188 -23.21 -4.09 -16.76
N GLU A 189 -21.87 -4.00 -16.71
CA GLU A 189 -21.13 -2.76 -16.46
C GLU A 189 -20.25 -2.35 -17.66
N GLY A 190 -20.67 -2.65 -18.88
CA GLY A 190 -19.99 -2.21 -20.11
C GLY A 190 -18.57 -2.76 -20.28
N GLY A 191 -18.31 -3.97 -19.80
CA GLY A 191 -17.01 -4.65 -19.85
C GLY A 191 -16.21 -4.53 -18.56
N MET A 192 -16.53 -3.59 -17.68
CA MET A 192 -15.81 -3.37 -16.40
C MET A 192 -16.05 -4.53 -15.43
N THR A 193 -14.97 -5.05 -14.82
CA THR A 193 -15.04 -6.14 -13.86
C THR A 193 -13.74 -6.27 -13.08
N GLY A 194 -13.81 -6.51 -11.76
CA GLY A 194 -12.62 -6.67 -10.91
C GLY A 194 -11.76 -5.41 -10.75
N THR A 195 -12.34 -4.24 -11.03
CA THR A 195 -11.65 -2.94 -11.00
C THR A 195 -12.35 -1.92 -10.10
N TYR A 196 -13.30 -2.37 -9.25
CA TYR A 196 -14.13 -1.44 -8.46
C TYR A 196 -13.31 -0.65 -7.44
N GLY A 197 -12.34 -1.28 -6.76
CA GLY A 197 -11.40 -0.58 -5.89
C GLY A 197 -10.53 0.43 -6.64
N THR A 198 -10.10 0.12 -7.87
CA THR A 198 -9.39 1.05 -8.76
C THR A 198 -10.26 2.25 -9.15
N LEU A 199 -11.54 2.01 -9.44
CA LEU A 199 -12.51 3.06 -9.75
C LEU A 199 -12.85 3.92 -8.54
N ASP A 200 -12.86 3.36 -7.32
CA ASP A 200 -13.01 4.11 -6.06
C ASP A 200 -11.88 5.11 -5.88
N GLN A 201 -10.63 4.69 -6.13
CA GLN A 201 -9.46 5.56 -6.13
C GLN A 201 -9.60 6.68 -7.16
N GLN A 202 -10.06 6.38 -8.39
CA GLN A 202 -10.32 7.41 -9.41
C GLN A 202 -11.45 8.36 -9.02
N ALA A 203 -12.49 7.86 -8.35
CA ALA A 203 -13.58 8.71 -7.85
C ALA A 203 -13.06 9.67 -6.77
N ALA A 204 -12.20 9.21 -5.86
CA ALA A 204 -11.55 10.05 -4.88
C ALA A 204 -10.65 11.11 -5.53
N LEU A 205 -9.89 10.76 -6.57
CA LEU A 205 -9.06 11.71 -7.33
C LEU A 205 -9.91 12.80 -8.01
N ARG A 206 -11.03 12.43 -8.59
CA ARG A 206 -11.97 13.42 -9.17
C ARG A 206 -12.54 14.32 -8.07
N TRP A 207 -12.98 13.69 -6.97
CA TRP A 207 -13.56 14.44 -5.85
C TRP A 207 -12.59 15.46 -5.27
N ILE A 208 -11.33 15.09 -5.01
CA ILE A 208 -10.34 16.03 -4.43
C ILE A 208 -9.97 17.13 -5.43
N ARG A 209 -9.92 16.86 -6.73
CA ARG A 209 -9.74 17.87 -7.77
C ARG A 209 -10.90 18.85 -7.79
N ASP A 210 -12.12 18.37 -7.79
CA ASP A 210 -13.33 19.21 -7.84
C ASP A 210 -13.47 20.09 -6.60
N ASN A 211 -12.89 19.68 -5.47
CA ASN A 211 -12.93 20.37 -4.19
C ASN A 211 -11.57 21.01 -3.80
N ALA A 212 -10.57 20.99 -4.65
CA ALA A 212 -9.22 21.47 -4.34
C ALA A 212 -9.22 22.91 -3.80
N ALA A 213 -9.97 23.80 -4.45
CA ALA A 213 -10.08 25.20 -4.04
C ALA A 213 -10.68 25.38 -2.64
N ALA A 214 -11.57 24.48 -2.19
CA ALA A 214 -12.16 24.50 -0.85
C ALA A 214 -11.12 24.27 0.26
N PHE A 215 -10.00 23.64 -0.09
CA PHE A 215 -8.87 23.33 0.78
C PHE A 215 -7.63 24.20 0.49
N GLY A 216 -7.70 25.14 -0.46
CA GLY A 216 -6.57 25.97 -0.89
C GLY A 216 -5.55 25.21 -1.76
N GLY A 217 -5.95 24.12 -2.39
CA GLY A 217 -5.13 23.27 -3.25
C GLY A 217 -5.25 23.59 -4.73
N ASN A 218 -4.25 23.17 -5.50
CA ASN A 218 -4.22 23.25 -6.96
C ASN A 218 -4.75 21.94 -7.57
N PRO A 219 -5.90 21.94 -8.28
CA PRO A 219 -6.47 20.74 -8.89
C PRO A 219 -5.61 20.09 -9.96
N ASP A 220 -4.68 20.85 -10.55
CA ASP A 220 -3.79 20.35 -11.59
C ASP A 220 -2.42 19.90 -11.06
N ASN A 221 -2.19 20.03 -9.75
CA ASN A 221 -0.95 19.66 -9.08
C ASN A 221 -1.16 18.52 -8.05
N LEU A 222 -1.69 17.38 -8.52
CA LEU A 222 -1.84 16.18 -7.71
C LEU A 222 -0.62 15.27 -7.86
N THR A 223 -0.13 14.76 -6.73
CA THR A 223 0.90 13.72 -6.66
C THR A 223 0.27 12.47 -6.04
N LEU A 224 0.26 11.36 -6.77
CA LEU A 224 -0.10 10.07 -6.20
C LEU A 224 1.08 9.52 -5.42
N PHE A 225 0.84 8.94 -4.26
CA PHE A 225 1.87 8.16 -3.57
C PHE A 225 1.23 7.00 -2.82
N GLY A 226 2.00 5.95 -2.60
CA GLY A 226 1.48 4.75 -1.94
C GLY A 226 2.54 3.70 -1.77
N GLU A 227 2.36 2.90 -0.73
CA GLU A 227 3.25 1.81 -0.36
C GLU A 227 2.59 0.46 -0.61
N SER A 228 3.41 -0.57 -0.98
CA SER A 228 2.94 -1.94 -1.16
C SER A 228 1.81 -2.04 -2.20
N ALA A 229 0.65 -2.60 -1.85
CA ALA A 229 -0.55 -2.59 -2.70
C ALA A 229 -1.01 -1.17 -3.08
N GLY A 230 -0.70 -0.15 -2.25
CA GLY A 230 -0.91 1.25 -2.58
C GLY A 230 0.02 1.73 -3.70
N GLY A 231 1.30 1.37 -3.67
CA GLY A 231 2.24 1.61 -4.75
C GLY A 231 1.84 0.88 -6.05
N MET A 232 1.32 -0.35 -5.93
CA MET A 232 0.74 -1.08 -7.06
C MET A 232 -0.57 -0.46 -7.56
N SER A 233 -1.35 0.19 -6.68
CA SER A 233 -2.48 1.02 -7.07
C SER A 233 -2.02 2.20 -7.93
N VAL A 234 -0.93 2.89 -7.54
CA VAL A 234 -0.31 3.94 -8.35
C VAL A 234 0.08 3.40 -9.73
N CYS A 235 0.72 2.22 -9.79
CA CYS A 235 1.05 1.54 -11.04
C CYS A 235 -0.19 1.26 -11.90
N THR A 236 -1.28 0.82 -11.27
CA THR A 236 -2.55 0.54 -11.96
C THR A 236 -3.17 1.82 -12.52
N GLN A 237 -3.11 2.93 -11.79
CA GLN A 237 -3.57 4.23 -12.29
C GLN A 237 -2.72 4.72 -13.47
N LEU A 238 -1.40 4.50 -13.46
CA LEU A 238 -0.52 4.83 -14.60
C LEU A 238 -0.88 4.02 -15.86
N ALA A 239 -1.36 2.78 -15.70
CA ALA A 239 -1.80 1.91 -16.80
C ALA A 239 -3.25 2.14 -17.24
N ALA A 240 -4.05 2.87 -16.44
CA ALA A 240 -5.47 3.07 -16.68
C ALA A 240 -5.74 4.31 -17.55
N PRO A 241 -6.22 4.18 -18.80
CA PRO A 241 -6.60 5.34 -19.62
C PRO A 241 -7.65 6.24 -18.96
N THR A 242 -8.51 5.68 -18.12
CA THR A 242 -9.57 6.38 -17.37
C THR A 242 -9.04 7.28 -16.25
N ALA A 243 -7.76 7.13 -15.86
CA ALA A 243 -7.08 7.94 -14.86
C ALA A 243 -6.24 9.07 -15.46
N ARG A 244 -6.10 9.13 -16.80
CA ARG A 244 -5.29 10.17 -17.46
C ARG A 244 -5.79 11.57 -17.11
N GLY A 245 -4.82 12.45 -16.75
CA GLY A 245 -5.11 13.83 -16.37
C GLY A 245 -5.70 14.00 -14.97
N LEU A 246 -5.85 12.94 -14.16
CA LEU A 246 -6.29 13.07 -12.77
C LEU A 246 -5.15 13.43 -11.81
N TYR A 247 -3.90 13.27 -12.20
CA TYR A 247 -2.71 13.57 -11.42
C TYR A 247 -1.55 13.98 -12.33
N ALA A 248 -0.52 14.59 -11.75
CA ALA A 248 0.63 15.15 -12.45
C ALA A 248 1.96 14.45 -12.13
N LYS A 249 2.04 13.73 -11.00
CA LYS A 249 3.27 13.11 -10.50
C LYS A 249 2.93 11.84 -9.72
N ALA A 250 3.93 10.95 -9.51
CA ALA A 250 3.72 9.77 -8.69
C ALA A 250 4.98 9.33 -7.93
N ILE A 251 4.77 8.79 -6.71
CA ILE A 251 5.77 8.13 -5.88
C ILE A 251 5.28 6.70 -5.63
N ILE A 252 6.13 5.71 -5.89
CA ILE A 252 5.84 4.29 -5.76
C ILE A 252 6.80 3.73 -4.72
N GLU A 253 6.28 3.42 -3.53
CA GLU A 253 7.02 2.92 -2.39
C GLU A 253 6.77 1.42 -2.27
N SER A 254 7.80 0.59 -2.45
CA SER A 254 7.74 -0.88 -2.30
C SER A 254 6.56 -1.56 -3.04
N GLY A 255 6.15 -0.96 -4.21
CA GLY A 255 5.00 -1.40 -5.00
C GLY A 255 5.28 -1.34 -6.48
N SER A 256 5.82 -2.39 -7.08
CA SER A 256 6.36 -2.35 -8.43
C SER A 256 5.33 -2.48 -9.54
N CYS A 257 5.51 -1.72 -10.62
CA CYS A 257 4.71 -1.81 -11.84
C CYS A 257 5.14 -2.96 -12.76
N ALA A 258 6.39 -3.37 -12.68
CA ALA A 258 6.98 -4.38 -13.55
C ALA A 258 7.21 -5.70 -12.80
N ARG A 259 6.83 -6.81 -13.40
CA ARG A 259 7.09 -8.17 -12.91
C ARG A 259 6.64 -8.44 -11.47
N SER A 260 5.69 -7.67 -10.97
CA SER A 260 5.12 -7.88 -9.65
C SER A 260 4.17 -9.08 -9.64
N PRO A 261 4.21 -9.95 -8.61
CA PRO A 261 3.23 -11.02 -8.44
C PRO A 261 1.82 -10.47 -8.16
N LEU A 262 1.72 -9.20 -7.75
CA LEU A 262 0.46 -8.48 -7.53
C LEU A 262 0.06 -7.63 -8.75
N ALA A 263 0.70 -7.81 -9.88
CA ALA A 263 0.32 -7.13 -11.12
C ALA A 263 -1.11 -7.51 -11.52
N PRO A 264 -1.86 -6.61 -12.21
CA PRO A 264 -3.21 -6.90 -12.65
C PRO A 264 -3.28 -8.18 -13.47
N ALA A 265 -4.04 -9.17 -12.98
CA ALA A 265 -4.26 -10.44 -13.65
C ALA A 265 -5.07 -10.25 -14.93
N SER A 266 -5.02 -11.21 -15.87
CA SER A 266 -5.96 -11.22 -16.99
C SER A 266 -7.39 -11.45 -16.49
N LYS A 267 -8.39 -10.99 -17.24
CA LYS A 267 -9.80 -11.19 -16.87
C LYS A 267 -10.16 -12.68 -16.83
N GLU A 268 -9.56 -13.51 -17.68
CA GLU A 268 -9.81 -14.96 -17.72
C GLU A 268 -9.34 -15.62 -16.42
N GLN A 269 -8.12 -15.30 -15.96
CA GLN A 269 -7.61 -15.80 -14.68
C GLN A 269 -8.45 -15.32 -13.50
N ALA A 270 -8.88 -14.04 -13.54
CA ALA A 270 -9.72 -13.46 -12.51
C ALA A 270 -11.14 -14.05 -12.50
N TYR A 271 -11.72 -14.37 -13.67
CA TYR A 271 -13.02 -15.04 -13.78
C TYR A 271 -12.99 -16.42 -13.13
N GLN A 272 -11.96 -17.23 -13.42
CA GLN A 272 -11.84 -18.56 -12.83
C GLN A 272 -11.76 -18.48 -11.30
N ARG A 273 -10.84 -17.66 -10.76
CA ARG A 273 -10.70 -17.45 -9.31
C ARG A 273 -11.99 -16.98 -8.63
N SER A 274 -12.67 -16.03 -9.26
CA SER A 274 -13.92 -15.48 -8.73
C SER A 274 -15.08 -16.48 -8.79
N ALA A 275 -15.12 -17.33 -9.82
CA ALA A 275 -16.12 -18.40 -9.93
C ALA A 275 -15.90 -19.48 -8.85
N ASP A 276 -14.65 -19.89 -8.64
CA ASP A 276 -14.28 -20.85 -7.59
C ASP A 276 -14.60 -20.32 -6.20
N TYR A 277 -14.30 -19.04 -5.96
CA TYR A 277 -14.66 -18.35 -4.72
C TYR A 277 -16.19 -18.30 -4.51
N ALA A 278 -16.96 -17.93 -5.53
CA ALA A 278 -18.41 -17.90 -5.46
C ALA A 278 -19.01 -19.30 -5.20
N ALA A 279 -18.45 -20.33 -5.84
CA ALA A 279 -18.85 -21.72 -5.61
C ALA A 279 -18.59 -22.15 -4.14
N GLY A 280 -17.45 -21.76 -3.56
CA GLY A 280 -17.13 -22.00 -2.15
C GLY A 280 -18.11 -21.34 -1.17
N LEU A 281 -18.76 -20.25 -1.60
CA LEU A 281 -19.82 -19.57 -0.84
C LEU A 281 -21.24 -20.11 -1.11
N GLY A 282 -21.39 -21.15 -1.93
CA GLY A 282 -22.67 -21.71 -2.33
C GLY A 282 -23.37 -20.97 -3.48
N CYS A 283 -22.66 -20.06 -4.17
CA CYS A 283 -23.17 -19.27 -5.29
C CYS A 283 -22.59 -19.77 -6.64
N ALA A 284 -22.62 -21.09 -6.91
CA ALA A 284 -21.99 -21.70 -8.07
C ALA A 284 -22.71 -21.39 -9.40
N GLU A 285 -24.07 -21.31 -9.37
CA GLU A 285 -24.91 -21.22 -10.58
C GLU A 285 -24.79 -19.87 -11.26
N ALA A 286 -24.22 -19.81 -12.45
CA ALA A 286 -23.94 -18.58 -13.19
C ALA A 286 -25.16 -17.65 -13.34
N ALA A 287 -26.33 -18.20 -13.63
CA ALA A 287 -27.56 -17.42 -13.83
C ALA A 287 -28.05 -16.68 -12.56
N THR A 288 -27.69 -17.16 -11.37
CA THR A 288 -28.12 -16.60 -10.08
C THR A 288 -26.95 -16.13 -9.22
N ARG A 289 -25.72 -16.34 -9.63
CA ARG A 289 -24.49 -16.09 -8.88
C ARG A 289 -24.43 -14.67 -8.34
N LEU A 290 -24.64 -13.67 -9.18
CA LEU A 290 -24.56 -12.27 -8.77
C LEU A 290 -25.64 -11.92 -7.72
N ALA A 291 -26.87 -12.38 -7.91
CA ALA A 291 -27.95 -12.17 -6.94
C ALA A 291 -27.65 -12.88 -5.61
N CYS A 292 -27.12 -14.11 -5.67
CA CYS A 292 -26.67 -14.89 -4.52
C CYS A 292 -25.58 -14.12 -3.74
N LEU A 293 -24.51 -13.70 -4.40
CA LEU A 293 -23.39 -12.96 -3.77
C LEU A 293 -23.86 -11.63 -3.17
N ARG A 294 -24.77 -10.91 -3.83
CA ARG A 294 -25.32 -9.65 -3.31
C ARG A 294 -26.21 -9.85 -2.08
N ALA A 295 -26.83 -11.01 -1.93
CA ALA A 295 -27.68 -11.36 -0.78
C ALA A 295 -26.89 -11.81 0.44
N LEU A 296 -25.61 -12.21 0.29
CA LEU A 296 -24.78 -12.64 1.40
C LEU A 296 -24.45 -11.48 2.35
N PRO A 297 -24.44 -11.69 3.67
CA PRO A 297 -23.81 -10.76 4.62
C PRO A 297 -22.34 -10.54 4.27
N ALA A 298 -21.81 -9.33 4.54
CA ALA A 298 -20.43 -8.98 4.19
C ALA A 298 -19.39 -9.87 4.89
N ASP A 299 -19.62 -10.23 6.14
CA ASP A 299 -18.77 -11.13 6.93
C ASP A 299 -18.63 -12.52 6.29
N ARG A 300 -19.73 -13.08 5.76
CA ARG A 300 -19.70 -14.37 5.06
C ARG A 300 -18.81 -14.34 3.81
N MET A 301 -18.68 -13.19 3.17
CA MET A 301 -17.78 -13.02 2.03
C MET A 301 -16.30 -12.93 2.44
N LEU A 302 -16.03 -12.60 3.70
CA LEU A 302 -14.69 -12.50 4.26
C LEU A 302 -14.18 -13.81 4.90
N ASP A 303 -15.05 -14.79 5.10
CA ASP A 303 -14.72 -16.08 5.72
C ASP A 303 -13.86 -17.00 4.86
N SER A 304 -13.68 -16.69 3.57
CA SER A 304 -12.88 -17.49 2.65
C SER A 304 -11.41 -17.03 2.66
N PRO A 305 -10.44 -17.95 2.63
CA PRO A 305 -9.01 -17.57 2.57
C PRO A 305 -8.74 -16.71 1.33
N THR A 306 -8.41 -15.43 1.57
CA THR A 306 -8.26 -14.43 0.50
C THR A 306 -6.82 -14.15 0.11
N THR A 307 -5.86 -14.67 0.88
CA THR A 307 -4.43 -14.46 0.62
C THR A 307 -3.64 -15.64 1.13
N THR A 308 -2.83 -16.22 0.27
CA THR A 308 -1.89 -17.27 0.64
C THR A 308 -0.51 -16.65 0.81
N LEU A 309 -0.19 -16.11 1.98
CA LEU A 309 1.13 -15.52 2.27
C LEU A 309 2.28 -16.47 1.95
N HIS A 310 2.04 -17.78 2.09
CA HIS A 310 3.05 -18.81 1.78
C HIS A 310 3.53 -18.78 0.33
N THR A 311 2.63 -18.57 -0.61
CA THR A 311 2.94 -18.52 -2.04
C THR A 311 3.14 -17.10 -2.55
N MET A 312 3.04 -16.08 -1.67
CA MET A 312 3.00 -14.67 -2.08
C MET A 312 1.88 -14.38 -3.11
N ALA A 313 0.92 -15.29 -3.26
CA ALA A 313 -0.21 -15.12 -4.15
C ALA A 313 -1.31 -14.31 -3.47
N VAL A 314 -1.80 -13.31 -4.16
CA VAL A 314 -2.93 -12.49 -3.73
C VAL A 314 -4.14 -12.84 -4.59
N THR A 315 -5.20 -13.29 -3.92
CA THR A 315 -6.44 -13.67 -4.61
C THR A 315 -7.13 -12.45 -5.20
N TRP A 316 -7.07 -11.31 -4.49
CA TRP A 316 -7.75 -10.08 -4.87
C TRP A 316 -6.74 -9.00 -5.22
N ALA A 317 -6.74 -8.60 -6.48
CA ALA A 317 -5.92 -7.52 -7.02
C ALA A 317 -6.65 -6.91 -8.23
N PRO A 318 -6.26 -5.71 -8.70
CA PRO A 318 -6.80 -5.13 -9.92
C PRO A 318 -6.76 -6.12 -11.10
N VAL A 319 -7.72 -6.02 -11.99
CA VAL A 319 -7.88 -6.91 -13.15
C VAL A 319 -7.68 -6.12 -14.44
N ARG A 320 -7.01 -6.69 -15.43
CA ARG A 320 -7.00 -6.16 -16.80
C ARG A 320 -8.32 -6.54 -17.46
N ASP A 321 -9.28 -5.63 -17.37
CA ASP A 321 -10.64 -5.82 -17.86
C ASP A 321 -10.86 -5.29 -19.28
N ASP A 322 -9.79 -4.77 -19.92
CA ASP A 322 -9.78 -4.13 -21.24
C ASP A 322 -10.57 -2.80 -21.32
N VAL A 323 -11.08 -2.29 -20.22
CA VAL A 323 -11.84 -1.03 -20.12
C VAL A 323 -11.15 -0.04 -19.20
N VAL A 324 -11.00 -0.39 -17.92
CA VAL A 324 -10.32 0.43 -16.90
C VAL A 324 -8.82 0.23 -16.97
N VAL A 325 -8.37 -1.02 -16.99
CA VAL A 325 -6.97 -1.41 -17.12
C VAL A 325 -6.79 -2.21 -18.40
N THR A 326 -6.24 -1.58 -19.42
CA THR A 326 -6.19 -2.13 -20.79
C THR A 326 -4.91 -2.90 -21.09
N THR A 327 -3.85 -2.72 -20.30
CA THR A 327 -2.56 -3.39 -20.47
C THR A 327 -1.87 -3.56 -19.11
N SER A 328 -0.76 -4.32 -19.07
CA SER A 328 0.05 -4.39 -17.86
C SER A 328 0.68 -3.02 -17.54
N PRO A 329 0.88 -2.65 -16.26
CA PRO A 329 1.56 -1.42 -15.90
C PRO A 329 2.98 -1.32 -16.49
N GLU A 330 3.71 -2.43 -16.58
CA GLU A 330 5.04 -2.46 -17.23
C GLU A 330 4.96 -2.04 -18.70
N ASN A 331 4.03 -2.61 -19.46
CA ASN A 331 3.86 -2.26 -20.87
C ASN A 331 3.37 -0.81 -21.03
N ALA A 332 2.41 -0.38 -20.21
CA ALA A 332 1.93 1.00 -20.23
C ALA A 332 3.08 2.00 -20.03
N LEU A 333 3.95 1.75 -19.04
CA LEU A 333 5.12 2.59 -18.78
C LEU A 333 6.10 2.57 -19.95
N ALA A 334 6.40 1.40 -20.50
CA ALA A 334 7.31 1.27 -21.64
C ALA A 334 6.78 1.96 -22.90
N ASP A 335 5.46 2.00 -23.08
CA ASP A 335 4.75 2.66 -24.18
C ASP A 335 4.54 4.18 -23.95
N GLY A 336 5.03 4.71 -22.83
CA GLY A 336 5.06 6.15 -22.56
C GLY A 336 3.87 6.70 -21.78
N ALA A 337 3.13 5.86 -21.05
CA ALA A 337 2.00 6.32 -20.22
C ALA A 337 2.42 7.35 -19.15
N ALA A 338 3.68 7.34 -18.71
CA ALA A 338 4.23 8.28 -17.75
C ALA A 338 5.20 9.30 -18.37
N ARG A 339 5.21 9.50 -19.68
CA ARG A 339 6.19 10.39 -20.35
C ARG A 339 6.25 11.78 -19.73
N ASP A 340 5.11 12.35 -19.42
CA ASP A 340 4.97 13.69 -18.84
C ASP A 340 4.73 13.67 -17.32
N ILE A 341 4.83 12.50 -16.69
CA ILE A 341 4.61 12.26 -15.27
C ILE A 341 5.94 11.89 -14.62
N PRO A 342 6.56 12.81 -13.86
CA PRO A 342 7.74 12.47 -13.05
C PRO A 342 7.42 11.38 -12.04
N LEU A 343 8.37 10.45 -11.83
CA LEU A 343 8.21 9.30 -10.95
C LEU A 343 9.34 9.22 -9.91
N VAL A 344 9.02 8.92 -8.67
CA VAL A 344 9.95 8.37 -7.68
C VAL A 344 9.57 6.91 -7.47
N VAL A 345 10.54 6.01 -7.50
CA VAL A 345 10.34 4.56 -7.35
C VAL A 345 11.35 4.02 -6.34
N GLY A 346 10.90 3.29 -5.35
CA GLY A 346 11.79 2.71 -4.35
C GLY A 346 11.35 1.38 -3.81
N SER A 347 12.26 0.79 -3.03
CA SER A 347 12.07 -0.42 -2.23
C SER A 347 12.90 -0.35 -0.96
N ASN A 348 12.62 -1.24 -0.02
CA ASN A 348 13.39 -1.40 1.21
C ASN A 348 14.44 -2.51 1.05
N ALA A 349 15.52 -2.43 1.82
CA ALA A 349 16.63 -3.39 1.70
C ALA A 349 16.29 -4.80 2.23
N ASP A 350 15.34 -4.91 3.16
CA ASP A 350 14.97 -6.17 3.84
C ASP A 350 13.48 -6.49 3.72
N GLU A 351 12.86 -6.20 2.58
CA GLU A 351 11.42 -6.38 2.32
C GLU A 351 10.87 -7.74 2.80
N GLY A 352 11.62 -8.81 2.55
CA GLY A 352 11.23 -10.18 2.87
C GLY A 352 11.02 -10.45 4.35
N ALA A 353 11.57 -9.62 5.25
CA ALA A 353 11.48 -9.81 6.69
C ALA A 353 10.03 -9.81 7.20
N THR A 354 9.20 -8.88 6.73
CA THR A 354 7.77 -8.79 7.08
C THR A 354 7.02 -10.06 6.69
N PHE A 355 7.25 -10.56 5.49
CA PHE A 355 6.57 -11.75 4.99
C PHE A 355 6.97 -13.01 5.74
N LEU A 356 8.24 -13.13 6.14
CA LEU A 356 8.68 -14.24 6.99
C LEU A 356 8.07 -14.15 8.39
N ALA A 357 8.06 -12.97 8.99
CA ALA A 357 7.44 -12.77 10.32
C ALA A 357 5.97 -13.19 10.31
N LEU A 358 5.21 -12.83 9.27
CA LEU A 358 3.81 -13.22 9.09
C LEU A 358 3.65 -14.73 8.87
N LEU A 359 4.54 -15.35 8.09
CA LEU A 359 4.53 -16.80 7.80
C LEU A 359 4.91 -17.64 9.01
N ASP A 360 5.98 -17.29 9.69
CA ASP A 360 6.46 -17.97 10.91
C ASP A 360 5.43 -17.89 12.02
N PHE A 361 4.75 -16.74 12.12
CA PHE A 361 3.66 -16.58 13.06
C PHE A 361 2.49 -17.53 12.74
N ALA A 362 2.06 -17.59 11.46
CA ALA A 362 0.95 -18.44 11.03
C ALA A 362 1.25 -19.94 11.20
N ARG A 363 2.52 -20.35 11.07
CA ARG A 363 2.96 -21.76 11.13
C ARG A 363 3.49 -22.18 12.48
N ALA A 364 3.87 -21.24 13.36
CA ALA A 364 4.59 -21.49 14.62
C ALA A 364 5.90 -22.31 14.46
N THR A 365 6.52 -22.28 13.27
CA THR A 365 7.75 -23.01 12.94
C THR A 365 8.76 -22.10 12.28
N VAL A 366 10.04 -22.26 12.63
CA VAL A 366 11.15 -21.61 11.91
C VAL A 366 11.45 -22.46 10.69
N PRO A 367 11.51 -21.89 9.47
CA PRO A 367 11.84 -22.64 8.27
C PRO A 367 13.20 -23.35 8.37
N ASP A 368 13.25 -24.62 8.05
CA ASP A 368 14.50 -25.34 7.85
C ASP A 368 14.92 -25.33 6.37
N SER A 369 16.07 -25.96 6.07
CA SER A 369 16.59 -26.01 4.69
C SER A 369 15.65 -26.76 3.72
N ALA A 370 14.90 -27.76 4.20
CA ALA A 370 13.96 -28.50 3.37
C ALA A 370 12.71 -27.68 3.08
N ASP A 371 12.25 -26.90 4.06
CA ASP A 371 11.15 -25.93 3.89
C ASP A 371 11.50 -24.86 2.85
N TYR A 372 12.73 -24.31 2.89
CA TYR A 372 13.19 -23.33 1.91
C TYR A 372 13.23 -23.90 0.49
N VAL A 373 13.80 -25.11 0.31
CA VAL A 373 13.88 -25.77 -0.99
C VAL A 373 12.48 -26.11 -1.52
N SER A 374 11.60 -26.62 -0.66
CA SER A 374 10.21 -26.94 -1.02
C SER A 374 9.46 -25.68 -1.46
N TRP A 375 9.56 -24.60 -0.70
CA TRP A 375 8.97 -23.31 -1.03
C TRP A 375 9.49 -22.77 -2.38
N ALA A 376 10.81 -22.80 -2.61
CA ALA A 376 11.37 -22.31 -3.86
C ALA A 376 10.87 -23.11 -5.07
N ARG A 377 10.69 -24.41 -4.93
CA ARG A 377 10.13 -25.28 -5.99
C ARG A 377 8.66 -25.01 -6.28
N GLU A 378 7.90 -24.67 -5.25
CA GLU A 378 6.48 -24.31 -5.39
C GLU A 378 6.32 -22.97 -6.11
N ILE A 379 7.10 -21.95 -5.69
CA ILE A 379 6.97 -20.57 -6.22
C ILE A 379 7.59 -20.41 -7.61
N PHE A 380 8.79 -20.98 -7.82
CA PHE A 380 9.58 -20.75 -9.04
C PHE A 380 9.57 -21.97 -9.96
N THR A 381 8.37 -22.49 -10.26
CA THR A 381 8.19 -23.67 -11.12
C THR A 381 9.04 -23.55 -12.40
N GLY A 382 9.93 -24.53 -12.64
CA GLY A 382 10.85 -24.55 -13.78
C GLY A 382 12.14 -23.70 -13.60
N ASN A 383 12.20 -22.79 -12.64
CA ASN A 383 13.36 -21.94 -12.35
C ASN A 383 13.93 -22.14 -10.94
N ALA A 384 13.34 -23.00 -10.13
CA ALA A 384 13.71 -23.20 -8.73
C ALA A 384 15.19 -23.51 -8.52
N ASP A 385 15.77 -24.39 -9.35
CA ASP A 385 17.19 -24.76 -9.24
C ASP A 385 18.11 -23.57 -9.52
N ARG A 386 17.74 -22.64 -10.41
CA ARG A 386 18.50 -21.41 -10.68
C ARG A 386 18.45 -20.48 -9.47
N VAL A 387 17.28 -20.34 -8.83
CA VAL A 387 17.10 -19.55 -7.60
C VAL A 387 17.92 -20.17 -6.46
N LEU A 388 17.79 -21.47 -6.22
CA LEU A 388 18.52 -22.18 -5.16
C LEU A 388 20.04 -22.16 -5.36
N GLN A 389 20.52 -22.16 -6.61
CA GLN A 389 21.93 -22.02 -6.93
C GLN A 389 22.44 -20.59 -6.65
N ARG A 390 21.62 -19.55 -6.90
CA ARG A 390 21.98 -18.15 -6.68
C ARG A 390 21.89 -17.76 -5.20
N TYR A 391 20.94 -18.34 -4.46
CA TYR A 391 20.72 -18.12 -3.03
C TYR A 391 20.88 -19.45 -2.25
N PRO A 392 22.09 -20.05 -2.24
CA PRO A 392 22.31 -21.31 -1.54
C PRO A 392 22.25 -21.08 -0.03
N VAL A 393 21.57 -21.97 0.71
CA VAL A 393 21.41 -21.86 2.17
C VAL A 393 22.74 -21.64 2.90
N VAL A 394 23.81 -22.27 2.42
CA VAL A 394 25.15 -22.16 3.02
C VAL A 394 25.78 -20.78 2.93
N ALA A 395 25.26 -19.89 2.10
CA ALA A 395 25.73 -18.52 1.99
C ALA A 395 25.05 -17.56 3.00
N PHE A 396 24.07 -18.04 3.75
CA PHE A 396 23.28 -17.25 4.69
C PHE A 396 23.36 -17.84 6.10
N PRO A 397 23.25 -17.04 7.15
CA PRO A 397 23.23 -17.51 8.53
C PRO A 397 22.13 -18.52 8.82
N THR A 398 20.95 -18.33 8.19
CA THR A 398 19.80 -19.22 8.34
C THR A 398 19.05 -19.43 7.00
N PRO A 399 18.31 -20.55 6.84
CA PRO A 399 17.42 -20.75 5.69
C PRO A 399 16.35 -19.66 5.56
N ALA A 400 15.91 -19.09 6.68
CA ALA A 400 14.96 -17.97 6.72
C ALA A 400 15.55 -16.73 6.05
N GLU A 401 16.79 -16.39 6.32
CA GLU A 401 17.48 -15.26 5.67
C GLU A 401 17.67 -15.48 4.17
N ALA A 402 18.02 -16.70 3.74
CA ALA A 402 18.07 -17.02 2.31
C ALA A 402 16.72 -16.74 1.63
N LYS A 403 15.62 -17.18 2.25
CA LYS A 403 14.26 -16.94 1.79
C LYS A 403 13.90 -15.44 1.80
N GLN A 404 14.30 -14.70 2.84
CA GLN A 404 14.12 -13.25 2.97
C GLN A 404 14.75 -12.53 1.77
N HIS A 405 16.00 -12.84 1.44
CA HIS A 405 16.69 -12.24 0.29
C HIS A 405 16.00 -12.56 -1.04
N VAL A 406 15.57 -13.81 -1.24
CA VAL A 406 14.81 -14.19 -2.45
C VAL A 406 13.53 -13.36 -2.58
N ILE A 407 12.79 -13.16 -1.48
CA ILE A 407 11.57 -12.34 -1.48
C ILE A 407 11.92 -10.87 -1.75
N THR A 408 12.91 -10.32 -1.04
CA THR A 408 13.36 -8.94 -1.25
C THR A 408 13.72 -8.68 -2.71
N ASP A 409 14.59 -9.51 -3.27
CA ASP A 409 15.15 -9.28 -4.59
C ASP A 409 14.14 -9.57 -5.71
N GLY A 410 13.43 -10.71 -5.61
CA GLY A 410 12.54 -11.18 -6.67
C GLY A 410 11.20 -10.46 -6.71
N PHE A 411 10.69 -10.02 -5.56
CA PHE A 411 9.32 -9.47 -5.48
C PHE A 411 9.29 -7.94 -5.33
N PHE A 412 10.37 -7.30 -4.89
CA PHE A 412 10.39 -5.86 -4.61
C PHE A 412 11.56 -5.12 -5.26
N ALA A 413 12.81 -5.40 -4.89
CA ALA A 413 13.96 -4.62 -5.32
C ALA A 413 14.17 -4.66 -6.85
N CYS A 414 14.29 -5.85 -7.44
CA CYS A 414 14.46 -5.95 -8.88
C CYS A 414 13.23 -5.53 -9.67
N PRO A 415 12.00 -5.85 -9.27
CA PRO A 415 10.79 -5.25 -9.84
C PRO A 415 10.78 -3.71 -9.80
N ALA A 416 11.27 -3.05 -8.73
CA ALA A 416 11.41 -1.58 -8.68
C ALA A 416 12.40 -1.09 -9.74
N LEU A 417 13.54 -1.77 -9.90
CA LEU A 417 14.50 -1.48 -10.96
C LEU A 417 13.90 -1.66 -12.36
N PHE A 418 13.12 -2.73 -12.58
CA PHE A 418 12.46 -2.98 -13.86
C PHE A 418 11.39 -1.93 -14.16
N THR A 419 10.66 -1.48 -13.13
CA THR A 419 9.72 -0.36 -13.21
C THR A 419 10.44 0.91 -13.66
N THR A 420 11.55 1.26 -13.01
CA THR A 420 12.39 2.40 -13.39
C THR A 420 12.84 2.30 -14.85
N ARG A 421 13.32 1.13 -15.28
CA ARG A 421 13.76 0.89 -16.67
C ARG A 421 12.60 0.99 -17.67
N ALA A 422 11.43 0.44 -17.35
CA ALA A 422 10.26 0.52 -18.22
C ALA A 422 9.79 1.97 -18.40
N ALA A 423 9.64 2.72 -17.30
CA ALA A 423 9.24 4.12 -17.32
C ALA A 423 10.21 5.00 -18.13
N ARG A 424 11.53 4.78 -17.97
CA ARG A 424 12.56 5.49 -18.76
C ARG A 424 12.49 5.17 -20.24
N ARG A 425 12.30 3.90 -20.61
CA ARG A 425 12.09 3.54 -22.04
C ARG A 425 10.92 4.30 -22.64
N GLY A 426 9.85 4.51 -21.86
CA GLY A 426 8.69 5.31 -22.25
C GLY A 426 8.92 6.82 -22.21
N GLY A 427 10.11 7.30 -21.80
CA GLY A 427 10.48 8.72 -21.78
C GLY A 427 10.15 9.46 -20.49
N ALA A 428 9.79 8.76 -19.40
CA ALA A 428 9.54 9.39 -18.11
C ALA A 428 10.84 9.82 -17.41
N ARG A 429 10.77 10.90 -16.62
CA ARG A 429 11.81 11.25 -15.64
C ARG A 429 11.57 10.42 -14.38
N VAL A 430 12.57 9.65 -13.95
CA VAL A 430 12.46 8.73 -12.81
C VAL A 430 13.62 8.92 -11.86
N TRP A 431 13.36 8.92 -10.57
CA TRP A 431 14.33 8.85 -9.49
C TRP A 431 14.12 7.53 -8.75
N GLN A 432 15.20 6.80 -8.48
CA GLN A 432 15.16 5.53 -7.74
C GLN A 432 15.81 5.69 -6.38
N TYR A 433 15.20 5.09 -5.34
CA TYR A 433 15.78 4.99 -4.00
C TYR A 433 15.74 3.55 -3.46
N GLU A 434 16.56 3.31 -2.45
CA GLU A 434 16.51 2.16 -1.56
C GLU A 434 16.51 2.66 -0.11
N PHE A 435 15.54 2.22 0.67
CA PHE A 435 15.46 2.57 2.08
C PHE A 435 16.21 1.52 2.91
N ASN A 436 17.21 1.96 3.70
CA ASN A 436 18.17 1.11 4.40
C ASN A 436 18.16 1.30 5.92
N ASP A 437 17.15 1.97 6.48
CA ASP A 437 17.09 2.22 7.91
C ASP A 437 16.17 1.25 8.66
N ALA A 438 16.43 1.05 9.96
CA ALA A 438 15.73 0.11 10.81
C ALA A 438 14.93 0.85 11.90
N PRO A 439 13.65 1.21 11.65
CA PRO A 439 12.85 2.00 12.59
C PRO A 439 12.63 1.31 13.94
N LEU A 440 12.68 -0.02 13.97
CA LEU A 440 12.55 -0.84 15.18
C LEU A 440 13.90 -1.28 15.75
N GLY A 441 15.03 -0.76 15.22
CA GLY A 441 16.39 -1.14 15.63
C GLY A 441 16.65 -2.63 15.44
N HIS A 442 17.29 -3.25 16.42
CA HIS A 442 17.62 -4.69 16.40
C HIS A 442 16.42 -5.57 16.80
N ASN A 443 15.24 -5.36 16.20
CA ASN A 443 14.08 -6.21 16.45
C ASN A 443 14.29 -7.60 15.83
N PRO A 444 14.20 -8.70 16.58
CA PRO A 444 14.45 -10.04 16.03
C PRO A 444 13.31 -10.59 15.15
N ILE A 445 12.14 -9.95 15.18
CA ILE A 445 10.95 -10.37 14.40
C ILE A 445 10.89 -9.60 13.10
N LEU A 446 11.14 -8.29 13.15
CA LEU A 446 11.16 -7.38 12.00
C LEU A 446 12.53 -6.68 11.95
N PRO A 447 13.58 -7.38 11.52
CA PRO A 447 14.93 -6.82 11.43
C PRO A 447 15.06 -5.88 10.23
N GLY A 448 15.99 -4.92 10.34
CA GLY A 448 16.42 -4.09 9.22
C GLY A 448 15.32 -3.20 8.64
N ALA A 449 15.48 -2.92 7.36
CA ALA A 449 14.54 -2.15 6.54
C ALA A 449 13.45 -3.08 5.97
N PHE A 450 12.60 -3.61 6.85
CA PHE A 450 11.52 -4.53 6.50
C PHE A 450 10.44 -3.86 5.62
N HIS A 451 9.56 -4.64 4.99
CA HIS A 451 8.45 -4.10 4.17
C HIS A 451 7.54 -3.18 5.00
N GLY A 452 7.40 -1.93 4.56
CA GLY A 452 6.70 -0.86 5.28
C GLY A 452 7.56 -0.11 6.31
N ALA A 453 8.87 -0.38 6.42
CA ALA A 453 9.75 0.29 7.38
C ALA A 453 9.91 1.80 7.11
N GLU A 454 9.73 2.24 5.88
CA GLU A 454 9.78 3.66 5.48
C GLU A 454 8.54 4.45 5.87
N VAL A 455 7.38 3.78 6.03
CA VAL A 455 6.09 4.43 6.32
C VAL A 455 6.14 5.32 7.58
N PRO A 456 6.75 4.91 8.71
CA PRO A 456 6.92 5.79 9.88
C PRO A 456 7.72 7.06 9.60
N TYR A 457 8.56 7.08 8.56
CA TYR A 457 9.33 8.26 8.17
C TYR A 457 8.49 9.26 7.38
N VAL A 458 7.35 8.85 6.86
CA VAL A 458 6.39 9.69 6.15
C VAL A 458 5.24 10.11 7.08
N PHE A 459 4.66 9.16 7.85
CA PHE A 459 3.44 9.34 8.63
C PHE A 459 3.61 9.27 10.15
N SER A 460 4.84 9.13 10.67
CA SER A 460 5.15 9.00 12.10
C SER A 460 4.55 7.75 12.79
N GLY A 461 3.97 6.83 12.02
CA GLY A 461 3.36 5.59 12.52
C GLY A 461 3.29 4.52 11.45
N LEU A 462 2.96 3.30 11.87
CA LEU A 462 2.76 2.14 10.99
C LEU A 462 1.47 1.42 11.41
N LEU A 463 0.55 1.21 10.46
CA LEU A 463 -0.73 0.53 10.68
C LEU A 463 -1.54 1.11 11.87
N GLY A 464 -1.55 2.42 12.03
CA GLY A 464 -2.24 3.11 13.13
C GLY A 464 -1.51 3.06 14.48
N VAL A 465 -0.29 2.51 14.53
CA VAL A 465 0.55 2.48 15.75
C VAL A 465 1.66 3.52 15.61
N PRO A 466 1.75 4.52 16.51
CA PRO A 466 2.85 5.47 16.51
C PRO A 466 4.20 4.76 16.69
N ILE A 467 5.18 5.10 15.86
CA ILE A 467 6.55 4.58 15.93
C ILE A 467 7.47 5.76 16.28
N PRO A 468 7.89 5.88 17.54
CA PRO A 468 8.84 6.92 17.93
C PRO A 468 10.22 6.63 17.32
N LEU A 469 10.66 7.51 16.43
CA LEU A 469 11.95 7.37 15.77
C LEU A 469 13.08 7.92 16.67
N PRO A 470 14.23 7.22 16.77
CA PRO A 470 15.45 7.77 17.38
C PRO A 470 15.90 9.06 16.67
N PRO A 471 16.70 9.93 17.32
CA PRO A 471 17.04 11.24 16.75
C PRO A 471 17.71 11.20 15.36
N ALA A 472 18.50 10.17 15.03
CA ALA A 472 19.09 10.01 13.70
C ALA A 472 18.02 9.67 12.66
N ALA A 473 17.16 8.69 12.96
CA ALA A 473 16.04 8.28 12.14
C ALA A 473 15.00 9.41 11.98
N ASP A 474 14.76 10.21 13.02
CA ASP A 474 13.87 11.38 12.92
C ASP A 474 14.44 12.45 11.97
N ARG A 475 15.75 12.68 11.97
CA ARG A 475 16.40 13.56 10.97
C ARG A 475 16.25 13.03 9.54
N LEU A 476 16.40 11.71 9.35
CA LEU A 476 16.15 11.09 8.05
C LEU A 476 14.70 11.26 7.63
N SER A 477 13.75 11.04 8.56
CA SER A 477 12.33 11.27 8.34
C SER A 477 12.03 12.70 7.86
N GLN A 478 12.63 13.72 8.51
CA GLN A 478 12.51 15.12 8.09
C GLN A 478 13.00 15.32 6.65
N ARG A 479 14.14 14.74 6.28
CA ARG A 479 14.70 14.84 4.92
C ARG A 479 13.82 14.16 3.88
N ILE A 480 13.29 12.97 4.19
CA ILE A 480 12.36 12.24 3.31
C ILE A 480 11.10 13.08 3.08
N GLN A 481 10.47 13.57 4.14
CA GLN A 481 9.27 14.40 4.02
C GLN A 481 9.53 15.69 3.22
N GLN A 482 10.68 16.36 3.43
CA GLN A 482 11.07 17.52 2.65
C GLN A 482 11.25 17.19 1.16
N SER A 483 11.85 16.03 0.85
CA SER A 483 12.05 15.58 -0.53
C SER A 483 10.72 15.22 -1.21
N TRP A 484 9.82 14.51 -0.53
CA TRP A 484 8.49 14.18 -1.06
C TRP A 484 7.65 15.44 -1.28
N ALA A 485 7.67 16.39 -0.34
CA ALA A 485 7.03 17.70 -0.51
C ALA A 485 7.64 18.48 -1.68
N GLN A 486 8.98 18.56 -1.78
CA GLN A 486 9.68 19.20 -2.89
C GLN A 486 9.29 18.60 -4.24
N PHE A 487 9.20 17.26 -4.29
CA PHE A 487 8.72 16.57 -5.49
C PHE A 487 7.25 16.93 -5.81
N ALA A 488 6.39 17.02 -4.81
CA ALA A 488 5.00 17.46 -5.01
C ALA A 488 4.92 18.90 -5.54
N HIS A 489 5.78 19.80 -5.09
CA HIS A 489 5.86 21.16 -5.60
C HIS A 489 6.40 21.25 -7.02
N THR A 490 7.48 20.54 -7.32
CA THR A 490 8.31 20.82 -8.52
C THR A 490 8.42 19.68 -9.53
N GLY A 491 8.09 18.44 -9.13
CA GLY A 491 8.38 17.22 -9.91
C GLY A 491 9.88 16.83 -9.91
N ASN A 492 10.66 17.39 -8.97
CA ASN A 492 12.06 17.03 -8.71
C ASN A 492 12.23 16.79 -7.18
N PRO A 493 12.67 15.60 -6.72
CA PRO A 493 12.82 15.31 -5.30
C PRO A 493 14.10 15.87 -4.66
N GLU A 494 15.03 16.44 -5.45
CA GLU A 494 16.29 16.96 -4.95
C GLU A 494 16.08 18.14 -3.99
N THR A 495 16.72 18.07 -2.83
CA THR A 495 16.78 19.13 -1.82
C THR A 495 18.22 19.37 -1.43
N PRO A 496 18.55 20.57 -0.86
CA PRO A 496 19.91 20.79 -0.31
C PRO A 496 20.31 19.82 0.81
N ALA A 497 19.32 19.15 1.43
CA ALA A 497 19.53 18.20 2.51
C ALA A 497 19.93 16.79 2.04
N PHE A 498 19.67 16.46 0.78
CA PHE A 498 20.13 15.23 0.15
C PHE A 498 21.40 15.50 -0.68
N ALA A 499 22.28 14.50 -0.75
CA ALA A 499 23.31 14.46 -1.79
C ALA A 499 22.62 14.55 -3.17
N PRO A 500 23.33 14.99 -4.24
CA PRO A 500 22.70 15.05 -5.55
C PRO A 500 22.00 13.73 -5.88
N TRP A 501 20.71 13.79 -6.08
CA TRP A 501 19.90 12.65 -6.47
C TRP A 501 19.59 12.74 -7.97
N PRO A 502 20.49 12.26 -8.83
CA PRO A 502 20.29 12.38 -10.27
C PRO A 502 19.08 11.54 -10.69
N SER A 503 18.26 12.10 -11.57
CA SER A 503 17.24 11.27 -12.23
C SER A 503 17.95 10.11 -12.93
N ALA A 504 17.35 8.93 -12.91
CA ALA A 504 17.91 7.74 -13.52
C ALA A 504 18.22 8.02 -14.99
N SER A 505 19.51 8.05 -15.30
CA SER A 505 20.07 8.12 -16.66
C SER A 505 20.31 6.70 -17.18
N ASP A 506 21.22 6.47 -18.10
CA ASP A 506 21.54 5.13 -18.61
C ASP A 506 22.13 4.18 -17.54
N THR A 507 22.72 4.74 -16.49
CA THR A 507 23.10 4.02 -15.28
C THR A 507 21.98 4.16 -14.24
N THR A 508 21.51 3.06 -13.70
CA THR A 508 20.52 3.04 -12.61
C THR A 508 21.19 3.44 -11.30
N ARG A 509 21.34 4.74 -11.09
CA ARG A 509 21.80 5.27 -9.81
C ARG A 509 20.67 5.26 -8.82
N THR A 510 20.89 4.63 -7.69
CA THR A 510 19.93 4.49 -6.60
C THR A 510 20.37 5.36 -5.43
N LEU A 511 19.48 6.18 -4.88
CA LEU A 511 19.74 6.89 -3.64
C LEU A 511 19.47 5.92 -2.47
N GLU A 512 20.51 5.63 -1.69
CA GLU A 512 20.41 4.83 -0.47
C GLU A 512 20.09 5.74 0.70
N LEU A 513 18.96 5.46 1.37
CA LEU A 513 18.41 6.26 2.47
C LEU A 513 18.62 5.56 3.80
N GLY A 514 19.69 5.91 4.51
CA GLY A 514 19.99 5.46 5.86
C GLY A 514 20.14 6.63 6.82
N SER A 515 19.88 6.41 8.12
CA SER A 515 20.01 7.46 9.16
C SER A 515 21.48 7.86 9.41
N ASP A 516 22.40 6.94 9.18
CA ASP A 516 23.84 7.18 9.34
C ASP A 516 24.48 7.77 8.08
N ASP A 517 23.98 7.39 6.89
CA ASP A 517 24.54 7.81 5.61
C ASP A 517 23.46 7.85 4.51
N ILE A 518 23.58 8.83 3.62
CA ILE A 518 22.77 8.96 2.41
C ILE A 518 23.72 9.03 1.23
N THR A 519 23.72 7.99 0.42
CA THR A 519 24.67 7.85 -0.71
C THR A 519 23.96 7.53 -2.01
N VAL A 520 24.65 7.78 -3.13
CA VAL A 520 24.21 7.34 -4.44
C VAL A 520 25.05 6.14 -4.87
N ALA A 521 24.40 5.00 -5.07
CA ALA A 521 25.06 3.76 -5.43
C ALA A 521 24.74 3.30 -6.85
N ASP A 522 25.73 2.68 -7.50
CA ASP A 522 25.59 2.01 -8.81
C ASP A 522 25.45 0.48 -8.64
N SER A 523 25.56 -0.03 -7.40
CA SER A 523 25.64 -1.47 -7.11
C SER A 523 24.29 -2.15 -6.87
N PHE A 524 23.18 -1.41 -6.89
CA PHE A 524 21.84 -1.93 -6.58
C PHE A 524 21.50 -3.21 -7.34
N ALA A 525 21.62 -3.20 -8.68
CA ALA A 525 21.31 -4.37 -9.51
C ALA A 525 22.17 -5.60 -9.20
N LEU A 526 23.44 -5.37 -8.81
CA LEU A 526 24.36 -6.45 -8.45
C LEU A 526 24.06 -7.02 -7.07
N ARG A 527 23.81 -6.16 -6.08
CA ARG A 527 23.48 -6.58 -4.71
C ARG A 527 22.21 -7.44 -4.66
N HIS A 528 21.20 -7.06 -5.43
CA HIS A 528 19.91 -7.74 -5.52
C HIS A 528 19.84 -8.82 -6.60
N GLN A 529 20.97 -9.21 -7.21
CA GLN A 529 21.02 -10.30 -8.19
C GLN A 529 20.03 -10.12 -9.37
N CYS A 530 19.79 -8.87 -9.80
CA CYS A 530 18.72 -8.55 -10.75
C CYS A 530 18.94 -9.10 -12.17
N ASP A 531 20.12 -9.59 -12.49
CA ASP A 531 20.39 -10.38 -13.69
C ASP A 531 19.59 -11.69 -13.70
N LEU A 532 19.60 -12.43 -12.57
CA LEU A 532 18.80 -13.63 -12.41
C LEU A 532 17.32 -13.36 -12.62
N TRP A 533 16.79 -12.33 -11.96
CA TRP A 533 15.37 -11.97 -12.00
C TRP A 533 14.94 -11.43 -13.36
N SER A 534 15.86 -10.79 -14.08
CA SER A 534 15.64 -10.41 -15.48
C SER A 534 15.48 -11.64 -16.40
N ASP A 535 16.27 -12.66 -16.17
CA ASP A 535 16.29 -13.89 -16.98
C ASP A 535 15.12 -14.82 -16.69
N ILE A 536 14.68 -14.90 -15.42
CA ILE A 536 13.54 -15.74 -15.02
C ILE A 536 12.22 -15.19 -15.58
N GLY A 537 12.12 -13.85 -15.74
CA GLY A 537 10.90 -13.22 -16.21
C GLY A 537 9.86 -13.03 -15.11
N HIS A 538 8.57 -13.18 -15.45
CA HIS A 538 7.49 -13.10 -14.46
C HIS A 538 7.53 -14.26 -13.48
N ILE A 539 7.31 -13.95 -12.19
CA ILE A 539 7.11 -14.90 -11.12
C ILE A 539 5.59 -15.11 -11.00
N GLY A 540 5.10 -16.30 -11.29
CA GLY A 540 3.67 -16.63 -11.17
C GLY A 540 3.13 -17.35 -12.37
#